data_1d9a194ad8181ac0ff1382bdfd639a71
#
_entry.id   1d9a194ad8181ac0ff1382bdfd639a71
#
_cell.length_a   1.000
_cell.length_b   1.000
_cell.length_c   1.000
_cell.angle_alpha   90.00
_cell.angle_beta   90.00
_cell.angle_gamma   90.00
#
_symmetry.space_group_name_H-M   'P 1'
#
loop_
_entity.id
_entity.type
_entity.pdbx_description
1 polymer ?
#
loop_
_entity_poly.entity_id
_entity_poly.type
_entity_poly.pdbx_seq_one_letter_code
_entity_poly.pdbx_strand_id
1 'polypeptide(L)'
;MFKKILIANRGEIALRVIRTCKEMGIKTVAVYSKADEESLHVRFADEAVCIGPAPSNESYLKISNIIAAAEITNADAIHPGYGFLSENAKFSKICGEHKIKFIGPSPEMIEKMGDKATAVSTMNMAKVPTIPGSGGAVEDVDEAVKIASKIGYPVMVKASAGGGGKGMRAVWNKNEFKKNWSSAKQEASAAFGNDDMYIEKLIEEPRHIEIQIIADQFGNVCHLSERDCSIQRRHQKLTEETPSPFMTSKLREKMGKAAVKAARFINYEGVGTVEFLVDKDRNFYFMEMNTRIQVEHPITEQVIDYDLIKEQIKVASGVKVSGNDYYPKLHSIECRINAEDPENNFRPSPGKITNLHLPGGHGVRVDTHVYSGYTISPNYDSMIAKIITTSQSGGSYHQKRKEAINKMRRALDEFVIEGIKTTISFHRKLMDDP
;
A
#
# COMPACT_ATOMS: atom_id res chain seq x y z
N MET A 1 -14.24 23.27 2.17
CA MET A 1 -13.39 22.74 1.08
C MET A 1 -12.11 23.54 1.04
N PHE A 2 -10.95 22.90 0.85
CA PHE A 2 -9.65 23.58 0.78
C PHE A 2 -9.54 24.46 -0.48
N LYS A 3 -8.76 25.53 -0.38
CA LYS A 3 -8.45 26.42 -1.53
C LYS A 3 -7.13 26.01 -2.19
N LYS A 4 -6.17 25.55 -1.39
CA LYS A 4 -4.83 25.17 -1.86
C LYS A 4 -4.29 23.96 -1.09
N ILE A 5 -3.80 22.97 -1.80
CA ILE A 5 -3.21 21.74 -1.23
C ILE A 5 -1.76 21.62 -1.69
N LEU A 6 -0.85 21.42 -0.72
CA LEU A 6 0.52 21.01 -1.00
C LEU A 6 0.58 19.49 -1.09
N ILE A 7 1.23 18.96 -2.14
CA ILE A 7 1.43 17.54 -2.36
C ILE A 7 2.82 17.15 -1.87
N ALA A 8 2.89 16.53 -0.68
CA ALA A 8 4.16 16.12 -0.04
C ALA A 8 4.64 14.76 -0.58
N ASN A 9 4.72 14.64 -1.89
CA ASN A 9 5.14 13.42 -2.57
C ASN A 9 5.67 13.73 -3.99
N ARG A 10 6.07 12.70 -4.72
CA ARG A 10 6.62 12.75 -6.08
C ARG A 10 6.01 11.67 -6.98
N GLY A 11 6.45 11.67 -8.22
CA GLY A 11 6.12 10.58 -9.14
C GLY A 11 4.64 10.54 -9.55
N GLU A 12 4.14 9.33 -9.81
CA GLU A 12 2.80 9.17 -10.34
C GLU A 12 1.72 9.56 -9.33
N ILE A 13 1.95 9.31 -8.02
CA ILE A 13 0.95 9.65 -7.01
C ILE A 13 0.80 11.15 -6.81
N ALA A 14 1.90 11.91 -6.89
CA ALA A 14 1.81 13.37 -6.84
C ALA A 14 1.00 13.90 -8.03
N LEU A 15 1.26 13.36 -9.23
CA LEU A 15 0.50 13.73 -10.43
C LEU A 15 -0.98 13.32 -10.32
N ARG A 16 -1.27 12.14 -9.74
CA ARG A 16 -2.64 11.66 -9.49
C ARG A 16 -3.42 12.62 -8.59
N VAL A 17 -2.79 13.07 -7.50
CA VAL A 17 -3.40 14.04 -6.56
C VAL A 17 -3.62 15.39 -7.25
N ILE A 18 -2.64 15.89 -8.01
CA ILE A 18 -2.75 17.16 -8.76
C ILE A 18 -3.95 17.13 -9.72
N ARG A 19 -4.13 16.04 -10.46
CA ARG A 19 -5.28 15.86 -11.37
C ARG A 19 -6.62 16.02 -10.63
N THR A 20 -6.78 15.31 -9.52
CA THR A 20 -7.99 15.41 -8.70
C THR A 20 -8.19 16.82 -8.13
N CYS A 21 -7.16 17.46 -7.61
CA CYS A 21 -7.26 18.83 -7.10
C CYS A 21 -7.73 19.80 -8.19
N LYS A 22 -7.18 19.70 -9.40
CA LYS A 22 -7.58 20.53 -10.54
C LYS A 22 -9.05 20.30 -10.93
N GLU A 23 -9.50 19.06 -10.98
CA GLU A 23 -10.91 18.72 -11.25
C GLU A 23 -11.86 19.24 -10.16
N MET A 24 -11.36 19.38 -8.93
CA MET A 24 -12.10 19.96 -7.80
C MET A 24 -12.00 21.50 -7.73
N GLY A 25 -11.24 22.13 -8.60
CA GLY A 25 -10.99 23.59 -8.57
C GLY A 25 -10.08 24.02 -7.43
N ILE A 26 -9.24 23.11 -6.89
CA ILE A 26 -8.31 23.36 -5.79
C ILE A 26 -6.93 23.66 -6.37
N LYS A 27 -6.29 24.74 -5.92
CA LYS A 27 -4.92 25.08 -6.28
C LYS A 27 -3.92 24.07 -5.71
N THR A 28 -2.83 23.83 -6.41
CA THR A 28 -1.85 22.81 -6.10
C THR A 28 -0.44 23.37 -5.92
N VAL A 29 0.26 22.89 -4.91
CA VAL A 29 1.69 23.15 -4.70
C VAL A 29 2.42 21.81 -4.80
N ALA A 30 3.30 21.66 -5.77
CA ALA A 30 4.23 20.53 -5.80
C ALA A 30 5.49 20.84 -4.99
N VAL A 31 5.97 19.87 -4.22
CA VAL A 31 7.33 19.92 -3.70
C VAL A 31 8.23 19.02 -4.54
N TYR A 32 9.49 19.40 -4.70
CA TYR A 32 10.44 18.58 -5.47
C TYR A 32 11.86 18.70 -4.95
N SER A 33 12.62 17.62 -5.07
CA SER A 33 14.07 17.66 -4.92
C SER A 33 14.73 18.09 -6.23
N LYS A 34 16.00 18.48 -6.20
CA LYS A 34 16.74 18.83 -7.42
C LYS A 34 16.73 17.73 -8.48
N ALA A 35 16.61 16.45 -8.10
CA ALA A 35 16.52 15.36 -9.06
C ALA A 35 15.18 15.28 -9.79
N ASP A 36 14.14 15.90 -9.27
CA ASP A 36 12.77 15.89 -9.82
C ASP A 36 12.36 17.21 -10.50
N GLU A 37 13.28 18.14 -10.68
CA GLU A 37 13.00 19.47 -11.26
C GLU A 37 12.23 19.40 -12.60
N GLU A 38 12.56 18.41 -13.43
CA GLU A 38 11.93 18.19 -14.74
C GLU A 38 10.69 17.25 -14.67
N SER A 39 10.26 16.85 -13.47
CA SER A 39 9.16 15.89 -13.31
C SER A 39 7.80 16.49 -13.65
N LEU A 40 6.86 15.66 -14.16
CA LEU A 40 5.54 16.12 -14.57
C LEU A 40 4.72 16.73 -13.43
N HIS A 41 4.87 16.25 -12.19
CA HIS A 41 4.15 16.84 -11.07
C HIS A 41 4.57 18.29 -10.80
N VAL A 42 5.83 18.64 -11.06
CA VAL A 42 6.33 20.01 -10.98
C VAL A 42 5.73 20.89 -12.08
N ARG A 43 5.68 20.35 -13.32
CA ARG A 43 5.15 21.06 -14.49
C ARG A 43 3.65 21.30 -14.45
N PHE A 44 2.88 20.39 -13.83
CA PHE A 44 1.42 20.44 -13.82
C PHE A 44 0.82 21.05 -12.55
N ALA A 45 1.58 21.29 -11.50
CA ALA A 45 1.11 22.02 -10.34
C ALA A 45 0.95 23.53 -10.67
N ASP A 46 0.14 24.23 -9.88
CA ASP A 46 0.00 25.69 -10.01
C ASP A 46 1.24 26.43 -9.47
N GLU A 47 1.86 25.88 -8.42
CA GLU A 47 3.08 26.37 -7.79
C GLU A 47 4.01 25.18 -7.51
N ALA A 48 5.32 25.43 -7.48
CA ALA A 48 6.31 24.39 -7.16
C ALA A 48 7.44 24.95 -6.30
N VAL A 49 7.86 24.19 -5.29
CA VAL A 49 8.90 24.57 -4.33
C VAL A 49 9.98 23.48 -4.27
N CYS A 50 11.23 23.88 -4.53
CA CYS A 50 12.38 22.98 -4.31
C CYS A 50 12.63 22.83 -2.81
N ILE A 51 12.60 21.58 -2.32
CA ILE A 51 12.74 21.25 -0.90
C ILE A 51 14.11 20.66 -0.53
N GLY A 52 15.06 20.60 -1.46
CA GLY A 52 16.41 20.15 -1.17
C GLY A 52 17.08 19.36 -2.29
N PRO A 53 18.25 18.77 -2.00
CA PRO A 53 18.99 17.94 -2.95
C PRO A 53 18.30 16.59 -3.21
N ALA A 54 18.90 15.76 -4.07
CA ALA A 54 18.33 14.49 -4.50
C ALA A 54 18.04 13.47 -3.39
N PRO A 55 18.90 13.27 -2.35
CA PRO A 55 18.62 12.30 -1.30
C PRO A 55 17.33 12.60 -0.56
N SER A 56 16.49 11.58 -0.37
CA SER A 56 15.16 11.73 0.26
C SER A 56 15.21 12.22 1.71
N ASN A 57 16.24 11.82 2.48
CA ASN A 57 16.45 12.30 3.86
C ASN A 57 16.78 13.79 3.96
N GLU A 58 17.22 14.40 2.86
CA GLU A 58 17.52 15.83 2.76
C GLU A 58 16.42 16.64 2.06
N SER A 59 15.39 15.96 1.54
CA SER A 59 14.28 16.54 0.78
C SER A 59 12.92 16.01 1.25
N TYR A 60 12.37 14.96 0.64
CA TYR A 60 11.01 14.47 0.88
C TYR A 60 10.76 13.93 2.30
N LEU A 61 11.78 13.54 3.04
CA LEU A 61 11.69 13.12 4.44
C LEU A 61 12.03 14.25 5.43
N LYS A 62 12.39 15.44 4.95
CA LYS A 62 12.74 16.57 5.80
C LYS A 62 11.51 17.42 6.12
N ILE A 63 10.88 17.11 7.24
CA ILE A 63 9.63 17.74 7.70
C ILE A 63 9.69 19.25 7.66
N SER A 64 10.77 19.88 8.18
CA SER A 64 10.93 21.33 8.21
C SER A 64 10.82 22.01 6.84
N ASN A 65 11.37 21.35 5.80
CA ASN A 65 11.36 21.92 4.46
C ASN A 65 9.95 21.85 3.82
N ILE A 66 9.22 20.77 4.11
CA ILE A 66 7.83 20.60 3.63
C ILE A 66 6.91 21.59 4.33
N ILE A 67 7.04 21.76 5.65
CA ILE A 67 6.23 22.73 6.40
C ILE A 67 6.54 24.16 5.93
N ALA A 68 7.82 24.52 5.77
CA ALA A 68 8.19 25.83 5.24
C ALA A 68 7.60 26.06 3.83
N ALA A 69 7.63 25.06 2.95
CA ALA A 69 7.00 25.14 1.64
C ALA A 69 5.48 25.39 1.73
N ALA A 70 4.80 24.73 2.69
CA ALA A 70 3.36 24.93 2.90
C ALA A 70 3.04 26.32 3.44
N GLU A 71 3.85 26.84 4.36
CA GLU A 71 3.67 28.19 4.94
C GLU A 71 3.89 29.28 3.90
N ILE A 72 4.99 29.26 3.15
CA ILE A 72 5.30 30.31 2.16
C ILE A 72 4.31 30.34 1.00
N THR A 73 3.67 29.21 0.70
CA THR A 73 2.65 29.11 -0.34
C THR A 73 1.23 29.28 0.19
N ASN A 74 1.05 29.44 1.49
CA ASN A 74 -0.24 29.50 2.17
C ASN A 74 -1.15 28.30 1.82
N ALA A 75 -0.62 27.08 1.89
CA ALA A 75 -1.40 25.86 1.69
C ALA A 75 -2.32 25.57 2.89
N ASP A 76 -3.60 25.29 2.63
CA ASP A 76 -4.58 24.95 3.67
C ASP A 76 -4.38 23.53 4.21
N ALA A 77 -3.89 22.64 3.35
CA ALA A 77 -3.73 21.23 3.66
C ALA A 77 -2.52 20.62 2.95
N ILE A 78 -2.07 19.49 3.47
CA ILE A 78 -1.01 18.67 2.87
C ILE A 78 -1.55 17.30 2.55
N HIS A 79 -1.39 16.86 1.30
CA HIS A 79 -1.65 15.50 0.87
C HIS A 79 -0.34 14.72 0.81
N PRO A 80 -0.15 13.69 1.68
CA PRO A 80 1.12 12.98 1.76
C PRO A 80 1.29 11.88 0.70
N GLY A 81 0.24 11.49 -0.02
CA GLY A 81 0.25 10.33 -0.91
C GLY A 81 0.49 9.02 -0.16
N TYR A 82 1.43 8.21 -0.65
CA TYR A 82 1.93 7.00 0.02
C TYR A 82 3.46 7.01 0.09
N GLY A 83 4.05 6.23 1.00
CA GLY A 83 5.50 6.26 1.29
C GLY A 83 5.92 7.57 1.95
N PHE A 84 7.22 7.85 2.01
CA PHE A 84 7.80 9.02 2.65
C PHE A 84 7.20 9.32 4.02
N LEU A 85 6.47 10.45 4.16
CA LEU A 85 5.91 10.91 5.43
C LEU A 85 4.41 10.56 5.60
N SER A 86 3.82 9.75 4.71
CA SER A 86 2.39 9.45 4.74
C SER A 86 1.91 8.72 6.00
N GLU A 87 2.79 7.94 6.64
CA GLU A 87 2.54 7.22 7.89
C GLU A 87 3.45 7.71 9.02
N ASN A 88 3.80 9.00 8.99
CA ASN A 88 4.63 9.63 10.01
C ASN A 88 3.77 10.45 10.99
N ALA A 89 3.55 9.91 12.18
CA ALA A 89 2.73 10.55 13.21
C ALA A 89 3.27 11.93 13.63
N LYS A 90 4.60 12.08 13.74
CA LYS A 90 5.24 13.36 14.05
C LYS A 90 4.94 14.42 12.98
N PHE A 91 4.95 14.04 11.71
CA PHE A 91 4.61 14.94 10.61
C PHE A 91 3.15 15.37 10.66
N SER A 92 2.22 14.42 10.85
CA SER A 92 0.80 14.72 11.02
C SER A 92 0.56 15.69 12.19
N LYS A 93 1.24 15.47 13.33
CA LYS A 93 1.17 16.36 14.51
C LYS A 93 1.67 17.77 14.20
N ILE A 94 2.84 17.89 13.59
CA ILE A 94 3.44 19.19 13.23
C ILE A 94 2.54 19.95 12.24
N CYS A 95 1.92 19.29 11.26
CA CYS A 95 0.93 19.93 10.39
C CYS A 95 -0.18 20.60 11.21
N GLY A 96 -0.75 19.88 12.20
CA GLY A 96 -1.78 20.44 13.08
C GLY A 96 -1.30 21.63 13.92
N GLU A 97 -0.09 21.58 14.45
CA GLU A 97 0.54 22.69 15.21
C GLU A 97 0.68 23.97 14.34
N HIS A 98 0.94 23.81 13.04
CA HIS A 98 1.01 24.89 12.05
C HIS A 98 -0.35 25.24 11.43
N LYS A 99 -1.48 24.66 11.92
CA LYS A 99 -2.84 24.87 11.40
C LYS A 99 -3.01 24.46 9.94
N ILE A 100 -2.22 23.51 9.48
CA ILE A 100 -2.30 22.92 8.15
C ILE A 100 -2.97 21.54 8.31
N LYS A 101 -4.08 21.29 7.58
CA LYS A 101 -4.76 19.98 7.67
C LYS A 101 -3.90 18.90 6.99
N PHE A 102 -3.51 17.88 7.76
CA PHE A 102 -2.96 16.66 7.19
C PHE A 102 -4.11 15.85 6.58
N ILE A 103 -4.04 15.54 5.27
CA ILE A 103 -5.05 14.73 4.58
C ILE A 103 -4.74 13.25 4.84
N GLY A 104 -5.26 12.76 5.94
CA GLY A 104 -5.02 11.42 6.48
C GLY A 104 -5.50 11.34 7.92
N PRO A 105 -5.21 10.23 8.61
CA PRO A 105 -5.63 10.00 9.99
C PRO A 105 -4.83 10.85 10.98
N SER A 106 -5.31 10.88 12.24
CA SER A 106 -4.63 11.61 13.32
C SER A 106 -3.29 10.97 13.69
N PRO A 107 -2.38 11.72 14.34
CA PRO A 107 -1.11 11.18 14.82
C PRO A 107 -1.28 9.91 15.68
N GLU A 108 -2.27 9.90 16.56
CA GLU A 108 -2.55 8.78 17.48
C GLU A 108 -2.97 7.50 16.71
N MET A 109 -3.72 7.66 15.62
CA MET A 109 -4.12 6.53 14.77
C MET A 109 -2.92 5.97 14.01
N ILE A 110 -2.05 6.84 13.49
CA ILE A 110 -0.83 6.43 12.79
C ILE A 110 0.11 5.67 13.75
N GLU A 111 0.35 6.20 14.95
CA GLU A 111 1.19 5.53 15.95
C GLU A 111 0.62 4.17 16.34
N LYS A 112 -0.68 4.12 16.64
CA LYS A 112 -1.37 2.92 17.10
C LYS A 112 -1.35 1.77 16.09
N MET A 113 -1.46 2.09 14.79
CA MET A 113 -1.44 1.10 13.73
C MET A 113 -0.04 0.84 13.17
N GLY A 114 0.90 1.76 13.35
CA GLY A 114 2.29 1.63 12.90
C GLY A 114 3.12 0.67 13.76
N ASP A 115 2.77 0.48 15.04
CA ASP A 115 3.40 -0.52 15.89
C ASP A 115 2.67 -1.86 15.80
N LYS A 116 3.34 -2.89 15.30
CA LYS A 116 2.72 -4.21 15.03
C LYS A 116 2.10 -4.85 16.25
N ALA A 117 2.76 -4.79 17.39
CA ALA A 117 2.26 -5.41 18.63
C ALA A 117 1.02 -4.68 19.15
N THR A 118 1.04 -3.36 19.13
CA THR A 118 -0.09 -2.50 19.49
C THR A 118 -1.26 -2.69 18.51
N ALA A 119 -1.00 -2.79 17.21
CA ALA A 119 -2.02 -3.03 16.21
C ALA A 119 -2.71 -4.39 16.43
N VAL A 120 -1.95 -5.48 16.61
CA VAL A 120 -2.50 -6.82 16.91
C VAL A 120 -3.29 -6.82 18.20
N SER A 121 -2.77 -6.24 19.28
CA SER A 121 -3.47 -6.10 20.57
C SER A 121 -4.79 -5.33 20.41
N THR A 122 -4.76 -4.22 19.68
CA THR A 122 -5.94 -3.39 19.38
C THR A 122 -6.99 -4.18 18.58
N MET A 123 -6.57 -4.96 17.58
CA MET A 123 -7.47 -5.79 16.79
C MET A 123 -8.08 -6.93 17.60
N ASN A 124 -7.32 -7.52 18.53
CA ASN A 124 -7.85 -8.51 19.47
C ASN A 124 -8.95 -7.90 20.37
N MET A 125 -8.73 -6.70 20.91
CA MET A 125 -9.76 -5.98 21.68
C MET A 125 -10.98 -5.66 20.83
N ALA A 126 -10.79 -5.32 19.57
CA ALA A 126 -11.87 -5.12 18.59
C ALA A 126 -12.52 -6.45 18.15
N LYS A 127 -12.07 -7.61 18.62
CA LYS A 127 -12.53 -8.94 18.17
C LYS A 127 -12.47 -9.11 16.65
N VAL A 128 -11.42 -8.61 16.03
CA VAL A 128 -11.02 -8.88 14.65
C VAL A 128 -10.08 -10.09 14.69
N PRO A 129 -10.26 -11.10 13.84
CA PRO A 129 -9.38 -12.27 13.84
C PRO A 129 -7.92 -11.87 13.63
N THR A 130 -7.02 -12.32 14.50
CA THR A 130 -5.57 -12.15 14.39
C THR A 130 -4.90 -13.52 14.25
N ILE A 131 -3.66 -13.55 13.76
CA ILE A 131 -2.90 -14.79 13.68
C ILE A 131 -2.75 -15.35 15.12
N PRO A 132 -3.14 -16.62 15.37
CA PRO A 132 -2.94 -17.24 16.68
C PRO A 132 -1.45 -17.23 17.06
N GLY A 133 -1.13 -16.74 18.24
CA GLY A 133 0.26 -16.60 18.67
C GLY A 133 0.42 -16.51 20.18
N SER A 134 1.66 -16.19 20.61
CA SER A 134 2.00 -16.01 22.02
C SER A 134 1.38 -14.76 22.66
N GLY A 135 0.92 -13.81 21.82
CA GLY A 135 0.37 -12.55 22.31
C GLY A 135 1.41 -11.54 22.80
N GLY A 136 2.68 -11.86 22.75
CA GLY A 136 3.81 -11.06 23.17
C GLY A 136 5.11 -11.84 23.16
N ALA A 137 6.18 -11.21 23.64
CA ALA A 137 7.48 -11.84 23.79
C ALA A 137 7.41 -13.00 24.80
N VAL A 138 8.15 -14.06 24.52
CA VAL A 138 8.31 -15.24 25.35
C VAL A 138 9.79 -15.40 25.69
N GLU A 139 10.12 -15.44 26.98
CA GLU A 139 11.51 -15.51 27.43
C GLU A 139 12.02 -16.95 27.52
N ASP A 140 11.17 -17.86 28.02
CA ASP A 140 11.51 -19.26 28.24
C ASP A 140 11.16 -20.15 27.05
N VAL A 141 12.15 -20.93 26.59
CA VAL A 141 11.98 -21.87 25.48
C VAL A 141 11.02 -23.02 25.77
N ASP A 142 10.91 -23.49 27.03
CA ASP A 142 9.99 -24.58 27.38
C ASP A 142 8.55 -24.06 27.46
N GLU A 143 8.34 -22.82 27.86
CA GLU A 143 7.05 -22.12 27.72
C GLU A 143 6.71 -21.94 26.25
N ALA A 144 7.66 -21.49 25.44
CA ALA A 144 7.52 -21.34 24.00
C ALA A 144 7.07 -22.65 23.31
N VAL A 145 7.65 -23.79 23.69
CA VAL A 145 7.25 -25.10 23.18
C VAL A 145 5.79 -25.44 23.57
N LYS A 146 5.36 -25.10 24.79
CA LYS A 146 3.96 -25.33 25.23
C LYS A 146 2.99 -24.48 24.44
N ILE A 147 3.32 -23.20 24.21
CA ILE A 147 2.51 -22.27 23.42
C ILE A 147 2.42 -22.78 21.96
N ALA A 148 3.54 -23.12 21.34
CA ALA A 148 3.56 -23.69 19.98
C ALA A 148 2.73 -24.96 19.85
N SER A 149 2.79 -25.86 20.85
CA SER A 149 1.99 -27.08 20.88
C SER A 149 0.49 -26.81 21.01
N LYS A 150 0.11 -25.73 21.73
CA LYS A 150 -1.29 -25.31 21.89
C LYS A 150 -1.82 -24.66 20.60
N ILE A 151 -1.01 -23.83 19.93
CA ILE A 151 -1.33 -23.21 18.63
C ILE A 151 -1.46 -24.28 17.54
N GLY A 152 -0.65 -25.33 17.63
CA GLY A 152 -0.54 -26.39 16.63
C GLY A 152 0.50 -26.03 15.54
N TYR A 153 1.38 -26.99 15.24
CA TYR A 153 2.39 -26.84 14.18
C TYR A 153 1.75 -26.84 12.77
N PRO A 154 2.39 -26.22 11.76
CA PRO A 154 3.63 -25.46 11.83
C PRO A 154 3.44 -24.09 12.50
N VAL A 155 4.52 -23.58 13.12
CA VAL A 155 4.56 -22.24 13.72
C VAL A 155 5.76 -21.46 13.18
N MET A 156 5.66 -20.14 13.26
CA MET A 156 6.75 -19.21 12.98
C MET A 156 7.28 -18.67 14.31
N VAL A 157 8.56 -18.82 14.55
CA VAL A 157 9.30 -18.14 15.59
C VAL A 157 9.85 -16.85 15.01
N LYS A 158 9.63 -15.72 15.68
CA LYS A 158 10.01 -14.39 15.18
C LYS A 158 10.67 -13.56 16.28
N ALA A 159 11.66 -12.75 15.90
CA ALA A 159 12.18 -11.70 16.78
C ALA A 159 11.19 -10.52 16.85
N SER A 160 11.07 -9.91 18.02
CA SER A 160 10.23 -8.71 18.25
C SER A 160 10.82 -7.49 17.52
N ALA A 161 12.13 -7.33 17.57
CA ALA A 161 12.87 -6.36 16.77
C ALA A 161 13.31 -7.05 15.47
N GLY A 162 12.69 -6.78 14.34
CA GLY A 162 13.07 -7.47 13.12
C GLY A 162 12.42 -6.92 11.85
N GLY A 163 13.13 -7.10 10.74
CA GLY A 163 12.70 -6.78 9.40
C GLY A 163 13.49 -7.57 8.36
N GLY A 164 12.94 -7.70 7.14
CA GLY A 164 13.63 -8.37 6.04
C GLY A 164 13.87 -9.89 6.22
N GLY A 165 13.09 -10.55 7.11
CA GLY A 165 13.14 -12.01 7.30
C GLY A 165 14.26 -12.50 8.23
N LYS A 166 15.09 -11.62 8.82
CA LYS A 166 16.09 -11.99 9.83
C LYS A 166 15.42 -12.24 11.19
N GLY A 167 15.95 -13.18 11.94
CA GLY A 167 15.38 -13.59 13.23
C GLY A 167 14.04 -14.31 13.11
N MET A 168 13.75 -14.92 11.96
CA MET A 168 12.53 -15.69 11.69
C MET A 168 12.85 -17.12 11.28
N ARG A 169 12.13 -18.08 11.87
CA ARG A 169 12.26 -19.50 11.52
C ARG A 169 10.90 -20.18 11.51
N ALA A 170 10.59 -20.87 10.41
CA ALA A 170 9.48 -21.82 10.37
C ALA A 170 9.86 -23.09 11.14
N VAL A 171 8.93 -23.57 11.96
CA VAL A 171 9.09 -24.77 12.78
C VAL A 171 7.91 -25.70 12.49
N TRP A 172 8.22 -26.83 11.90
CA TRP A 172 7.20 -27.78 11.39
C TRP A 172 6.73 -28.78 12.44
N ASN A 173 7.58 -29.05 13.45
CA ASN A 173 7.26 -30.00 14.51
C ASN A 173 7.99 -29.67 15.82
N LYS A 174 7.56 -30.31 16.92
CA LYS A 174 8.08 -30.08 18.25
C LYS A 174 9.59 -30.38 18.38
N ASN A 175 10.10 -31.36 17.64
CA ASN A 175 11.49 -31.81 17.76
C ASN A 175 12.48 -30.74 17.25
N GLU A 176 12.07 -29.95 16.27
CA GLU A 176 12.90 -28.88 15.67
C GLU A 176 12.84 -27.57 16.47
N PHE A 177 11.86 -27.44 17.37
CA PHE A 177 11.51 -26.15 17.96
C PHE A 177 12.69 -25.49 18.69
N LYS A 178 13.32 -26.18 19.64
CA LYS A 178 14.41 -25.62 20.46
C LYS A 178 15.61 -25.20 19.63
N LYS A 179 15.97 -25.97 18.59
CA LYS A 179 17.06 -25.66 17.67
C LYS A 179 16.77 -24.39 16.89
N ASN A 180 15.57 -24.30 16.29
CA ASN A 180 15.16 -23.15 15.50
C ASN A 180 14.98 -21.88 16.35
N TRP A 181 14.47 -22.02 17.57
CA TRP A 181 14.38 -20.96 18.58
C TRP A 181 15.74 -20.35 18.88
N SER A 182 16.71 -21.18 19.28
CA SER A 182 18.08 -20.71 19.60
C SER A 182 18.75 -20.03 18.40
N SER A 183 18.61 -20.60 17.21
CA SER A 183 19.16 -20.02 15.98
C SER A 183 18.54 -18.66 15.65
N ALA A 184 17.22 -18.53 15.75
CA ALA A 184 16.53 -17.27 15.49
C ALA A 184 16.90 -16.20 16.53
N LYS A 185 16.99 -16.57 17.80
CA LYS A 185 17.39 -15.71 18.91
C LYS A 185 18.81 -15.17 18.76
N GLN A 186 19.77 -16.02 18.38
CA GLN A 186 21.16 -15.60 18.11
C GLN A 186 21.24 -14.63 16.93
N GLU A 187 20.52 -14.92 15.85
CA GLU A 187 20.49 -14.04 14.68
C GLU A 187 19.88 -12.66 15.01
N ALA A 188 18.80 -12.65 15.81
CA ALA A 188 18.15 -11.43 16.27
C ALA A 188 19.06 -10.58 17.15
N SER A 189 19.72 -11.19 18.13
CA SER A 189 20.70 -10.54 18.99
C SER A 189 21.83 -9.91 18.19
N ALA A 190 22.39 -10.65 17.23
CA ALA A 190 23.49 -10.16 16.39
C ALA A 190 23.08 -9.05 15.42
N ALA A 191 21.85 -9.13 14.85
CA ALA A 191 21.40 -8.18 13.83
C ALA A 191 20.75 -6.92 14.40
N PHE A 192 20.09 -7.01 15.57
CA PHE A 192 19.21 -5.95 16.10
C PHE A 192 19.55 -5.54 17.53
N GLY A 193 20.45 -6.26 18.22
CA GLY A 193 20.77 -6.02 19.64
C GLY A 193 19.60 -6.32 20.60
N ASN A 194 18.53 -6.97 20.12
CA ASN A 194 17.37 -7.40 20.89
C ASN A 194 17.04 -8.84 20.50
N ASP A 195 16.87 -9.70 21.49
CA ASP A 195 16.65 -11.13 21.33
C ASP A 195 15.26 -11.59 21.86
N ASP A 196 14.35 -10.66 22.07
CA ASP A 196 12.95 -10.94 22.39
C ASP A 196 12.29 -11.70 21.25
N MET A 197 11.71 -12.86 21.57
CA MET A 197 11.10 -13.75 20.59
C MET A 197 9.61 -13.93 20.86
N TYR A 198 8.84 -14.06 19.80
CA TYR A 198 7.42 -14.45 19.88
C TYR A 198 7.09 -15.55 18.88
N ILE A 199 5.93 -16.16 19.05
CA ILE A 199 5.48 -17.30 18.24
C ILE A 199 4.16 -16.96 17.61
N GLU A 200 4.00 -17.30 16.33
CA GLU A 200 2.74 -17.21 15.61
C GLU A 200 2.48 -18.50 14.83
N LYS A 201 1.20 -18.80 14.57
CA LYS A 201 0.83 -19.83 13.61
C LYS A 201 1.44 -19.52 12.25
N LEU A 202 2.11 -20.48 11.64
CA LEU A 202 2.52 -20.37 10.24
C LEU A 202 1.30 -20.63 9.36
N ILE A 203 0.90 -19.62 8.61
CA ILE A 203 -0.14 -19.76 7.59
C ILE A 203 0.53 -20.23 6.31
N GLU A 204 0.20 -21.44 5.86
CA GLU A 204 0.80 -22.04 4.69
C GLU A 204 0.12 -21.53 3.42
N GLU A 205 0.92 -21.15 2.42
CA GLU A 205 0.45 -20.65 1.12
C GLU A 205 -0.70 -19.62 1.23
N PRO A 206 -0.56 -18.60 2.08
CA PRO A 206 -1.64 -17.66 2.33
C PRO A 206 -1.92 -16.83 1.09
N ARG A 207 -3.19 -16.47 0.89
CA ARG A 207 -3.55 -15.35 0.02
C ARG A 207 -3.42 -14.05 0.80
N HIS A 208 -2.83 -13.04 0.17
CA HIS A 208 -2.78 -11.69 0.69
C HIS A 208 -3.99 -10.93 0.16
N ILE A 209 -5.02 -10.82 0.97
CA ILE A 209 -6.26 -10.14 0.65
C ILE A 209 -6.41 -8.92 1.55
N GLU A 210 -6.72 -7.81 0.96
CA GLU A 210 -6.87 -6.56 1.70
C GLU A 210 -8.23 -5.91 1.46
N ILE A 211 -8.74 -5.20 2.45
CA ILE A 211 -10.01 -4.49 2.38
C ILE A 211 -9.77 -2.99 2.40
N GLN A 212 -10.18 -2.32 1.32
CA GLN A 212 -10.18 -0.86 1.27
C GLN A 212 -11.28 -0.30 2.16
N ILE A 213 -10.95 0.65 3.02
CA ILE A 213 -11.93 1.38 3.84
C ILE A 213 -11.84 2.88 3.59
N ILE A 214 -12.95 3.56 3.90
CA ILE A 214 -13.01 5.00 4.06
C ILE A 214 -13.85 5.33 5.28
N ALA A 215 -13.42 6.32 6.06
CA ALA A 215 -14.08 6.75 7.28
C ALA A 215 -14.04 8.26 7.42
N ASP A 216 -15.07 8.84 8.03
CA ASP A 216 -15.13 10.27 8.33
C ASP A 216 -15.02 10.56 9.83
N GLN A 217 -14.85 11.82 10.18
CA GLN A 217 -14.75 12.30 11.56
C GLN A 217 -16.08 12.23 12.35
N PHE A 218 -17.17 11.79 11.71
CA PHE A 218 -18.51 11.67 12.32
C PHE A 218 -18.86 10.23 12.68
N GLY A 219 -17.93 9.28 12.48
CA GLY A 219 -18.10 7.87 12.78
C GLY A 219 -18.72 7.04 11.66
N ASN A 220 -18.97 7.61 10.47
CA ASN A 220 -19.38 6.83 9.32
C ASN A 220 -18.15 6.10 8.76
N VAL A 221 -18.27 4.79 8.57
CA VAL A 221 -17.23 3.92 8.03
C VAL A 221 -17.88 2.94 7.07
N CYS A 222 -17.28 2.78 5.89
CA CYS A 222 -17.67 1.75 4.94
C CYS A 222 -16.43 1.07 4.32
N HIS A 223 -16.62 -0.16 3.83
CA HIS A 223 -15.61 -0.82 3.02
C HIS A 223 -15.92 -0.65 1.52
N LEU A 224 -14.86 -0.66 0.73
CA LEU A 224 -14.89 -0.52 -0.72
C LEU A 224 -14.43 -1.81 -1.42
N SER A 225 -14.78 -2.96 -0.82
CA SER A 225 -14.41 -4.30 -1.25
C SER A 225 -12.92 -4.63 -1.07
N GLU A 226 -12.54 -5.79 -1.61
CA GLU A 226 -11.20 -6.34 -1.48
C GLU A 226 -10.35 -6.12 -2.72
N ARG A 227 -9.03 -6.27 -2.50
CA ARG A 227 -8.01 -6.52 -3.53
C ARG A 227 -7.24 -7.79 -3.19
N ASP A 228 -6.87 -8.56 -4.19
CA ASP A 228 -5.95 -9.67 -4.07
C ASP A 228 -4.55 -9.21 -4.48
N CYS A 229 -3.64 -9.25 -3.54
CA CYS A 229 -2.25 -8.81 -3.69
C CYS A 229 -1.27 -9.98 -3.48
N SER A 230 -1.68 -11.21 -3.79
CA SER A 230 -0.89 -12.41 -3.52
C SER A 230 0.34 -12.54 -4.43
N ILE A 231 0.34 -11.92 -5.62
CA ILE A 231 1.45 -11.96 -6.55
C ILE A 231 2.52 -10.96 -6.12
N GLN A 232 3.55 -11.48 -5.46
CA GLN A 232 4.60 -10.68 -4.82
C GLN A 232 5.98 -11.25 -5.11
N ARG A 233 6.99 -10.39 -5.08
CA ARG A 233 8.39 -10.78 -5.06
C ARG A 233 9.07 -10.17 -3.84
N ARG A 234 9.63 -11.01 -2.96
CA ARG A 234 10.29 -10.55 -1.71
C ARG A 234 9.41 -9.60 -0.89
N HIS A 235 8.12 -9.94 -0.75
CA HIS A 235 7.10 -9.14 -0.06
C HIS A 235 6.76 -7.80 -0.73
N GLN A 236 7.16 -7.59 -1.98
CA GLN A 236 6.74 -6.44 -2.79
C GLN A 236 5.67 -6.89 -3.78
N LYS A 237 4.51 -6.24 -3.73
CA LYS A 237 3.38 -6.47 -4.63
C LYS A 237 3.81 -6.13 -6.06
N LEU A 238 3.47 -6.97 -7.03
CA LEU A 238 3.81 -6.78 -8.45
C LEU A 238 2.57 -6.69 -9.34
N THR A 239 1.56 -7.51 -9.02
CA THR A 239 0.28 -7.54 -9.74
C THR A 239 -0.83 -7.69 -8.73
N GLU A 240 -1.86 -6.89 -8.86
CA GLU A 240 -3.05 -6.87 -8.00
C GLU A 240 -4.31 -7.03 -8.84
N GLU A 241 -5.33 -7.69 -8.29
CA GLU A 241 -6.63 -7.83 -8.94
C GLU A 241 -7.80 -7.63 -7.99
N THR A 242 -8.91 -7.20 -8.52
CA THR A 242 -10.18 -7.10 -7.79
C THR A 242 -11.37 -7.39 -8.72
N PRO A 243 -12.37 -8.16 -8.25
CA PRO A 243 -12.38 -8.94 -7.02
C PRO A 243 -11.40 -10.13 -7.06
N SER A 244 -11.02 -10.65 -5.89
CA SER A 244 -10.15 -11.82 -5.80
C SER A 244 -10.84 -13.08 -6.33
N PRO A 245 -10.14 -13.91 -7.13
CA PRO A 245 -10.66 -15.19 -7.59
C PRO A 245 -10.89 -16.21 -6.46
N PHE A 246 -10.24 -16.01 -5.33
CA PHE A 246 -10.36 -16.89 -4.17
C PHE A 246 -11.58 -16.55 -3.29
N MET A 247 -12.12 -15.34 -3.41
CA MET A 247 -13.19 -14.84 -2.56
C MET A 247 -14.58 -15.38 -2.92
N THR A 248 -15.35 -15.72 -1.88
CA THR A 248 -16.81 -15.92 -2.00
C THR A 248 -17.54 -14.68 -1.46
N SER A 249 -18.79 -14.49 -1.86
CA SER A 249 -19.62 -13.39 -1.33
C SER A 249 -19.71 -13.40 0.22
N LYS A 250 -19.81 -14.60 0.82
CA LYS A 250 -19.84 -14.77 2.28
C LYS A 250 -18.53 -14.38 2.96
N LEU A 251 -17.38 -14.71 2.35
CA LEU A 251 -16.07 -14.34 2.88
C LEU A 251 -15.86 -12.84 2.76
N ARG A 252 -16.19 -12.24 1.61
CA ARG A 252 -16.12 -10.79 1.37
C ARG A 252 -16.91 -10.02 2.43
N GLU A 253 -18.14 -10.44 2.69
CA GLU A 253 -18.98 -9.82 3.71
C GLU A 253 -18.37 -9.92 5.12
N LYS A 254 -17.81 -11.09 5.50
CA LYS A 254 -17.15 -11.27 6.79
C LYS A 254 -15.91 -10.39 6.94
N MET A 255 -15.05 -10.37 5.93
CA MET A 255 -13.82 -9.58 5.95
C MET A 255 -14.11 -8.08 5.90
N GLY A 256 -15.08 -7.66 5.07
CA GLY A 256 -15.54 -6.27 5.03
C GLY A 256 -16.05 -5.79 6.39
N LYS A 257 -16.93 -6.57 7.04
CA LYS A 257 -17.40 -6.28 8.40
C LYS A 257 -16.27 -6.23 9.44
N ALA A 258 -15.27 -7.09 9.32
CA ALA A 258 -14.11 -7.08 10.21
C ALA A 258 -13.28 -5.80 10.00
N ALA A 259 -13.04 -5.38 8.77
CA ALA A 259 -12.32 -4.15 8.45
C ALA A 259 -13.06 -2.89 8.92
N VAL A 260 -14.38 -2.81 8.69
CA VAL A 260 -15.23 -1.72 9.20
C VAL A 260 -15.21 -1.67 10.73
N LYS A 261 -15.26 -2.84 11.38
CA LYS A 261 -15.18 -2.94 12.84
C LYS A 261 -13.83 -2.47 13.38
N ALA A 262 -12.73 -2.86 12.72
CA ALA A 262 -11.38 -2.39 13.04
C ALA A 262 -11.31 -0.86 12.99
N ALA A 263 -11.74 -0.26 11.88
CA ALA A 263 -11.71 1.18 11.67
C ALA A 263 -12.58 1.95 12.66
N ARG A 264 -13.79 1.47 12.96
CA ARG A 264 -14.66 2.07 13.99
C ARG A 264 -14.05 2.01 15.39
N PHE A 265 -13.43 0.89 15.73
CA PHE A 265 -12.84 0.70 17.05
C PHE A 265 -11.71 1.69 17.36
N ILE A 266 -10.96 2.10 16.34
CA ILE A 266 -9.88 3.06 16.46
C ILE A 266 -10.30 4.49 16.14
N ASN A 267 -11.58 4.76 15.83
CA ASN A 267 -12.11 6.03 15.37
C ASN A 267 -11.35 6.56 14.12
N TYR A 268 -11.15 5.70 13.14
CA TYR A 268 -10.37 6.01 11.95
C TYR A 268 -10.98 7.17 11.15
N GLU A 269 -10.11 8.04 10.59
CA GLU A 269 -10.47 9.10 9.65
C GLU A 269 -9.61 8.99 8.38
N GLY A 270 -10.23 9.13 7.23
CA GLY A 270 -9.57 9.11 5.92
C GLY A 270 -9.72 7.77 5.20
N VAL A 271 -8.89 7.60 4.19
CA VAL A 271 -8.76 6.36 3.41
C VAL A 271 -7.71 5.47 4.05
N GLY A 272 -8.01 4.19 4.23
CA GLY A 272 -7.07 3.22 4.78
C GLY A 272 -7.33 1.82 4.22
N THR A 273 -6.42 0.91 4.50
CA THR A 273 -6.52 -0.47 4.03
C THR A 273 -6.20 -1.43 5.17
N VAL A 274 -7.06 -2.41 5.38
CA VAL A 274 -6.83 -3.49 6.35
C VAL A 274 -6.39 -4.74 5.60
N GLU A 275 -5.16 -5.17 5.84
CA GLU A 275 -4.54 -6.31 5.18
C GLU A 275 -4.75 -7.60 6.01
N PHE A 276 -5.09 -8.69 5.32
CA PHE A 276 -5.33 -10.00 5.89
C PHE A 276 -4.55 -11.09 5.17
N LEU A 277 -4.12 -12.09 5.92
CA LEU A 277 -3.75 -13.39 5.37
C LEU A 277 -4.97 -14.29 5.38
N VAL A 278 -5.24 -14.94 4.26
CA VAL A 278 -6.36 -15.89 4.11
C VAL A 278 -5.80 -17.28 3.81
N ASP A 279 -6.11 -18.27 4.64
CA ASP A 279 -5.65 -19.63 4.47
C ASP A 279 -6.48 -20.41 3.43
N LYS A 280 -6.05 -21.63 3.11
CA LYS A 280 -6.74 -22.54 2.16
C LYS A 280 -8.18 -22.88 2.57
N ASP A 281 -8.48 -22.81 3.87
CA ASP A 281 -9.81 -23.13 4.44
C ASP A 281 -10.69 -21.88 4.53
N ARG A 282 -10.20 -20.74 3.99
CA ARG A 282 -10.86 -19.42 3.99
C ARG A 282 -11.04 -18.82 5.38
N ASN A 283 -10.19 -19.18 6.34
CA ASN A 283 -10.04 -18.38 7.55
C ASN A 283 -9.15 -17.19 7.22
N PHE A 284 -9.43 -16.05 7.83
CA PHE A 284 -8.67 -14.83 7.60
C PHE A 284 -8.15 -14.25 8.90
N TYR A 285 -6.98 -13.65 8.84
CA TYR A 285 -6.25 -13.13 9.99
C TYR A 285 -5.69 -11.75 9.66
N PHE A 286 -5.93 -10.80 10.54
CA PHE A 286 -5.36 -9.46 10.45
C PHE A 286 -3.83 -9.54 10.39
N MET A 287 -3.24 -8.83 9.44
CA MET A 287 -1.80 -8.72 9.29
C MET A 287 -1.32 -7.31 9.69
N GLU A 288 -1.87 -6.29 9.04
CA GLU A 288 -1.55 -4.89 9.32
C GLU A 288 -2.64 -3.95 8.77
N MET A 289 -2.54 -2.68 9.15
CA MET A 289 -3.38 -1.63 8.58
C MET A 289 -2.52 -0.51 8.03
N ASN A 290 -2.68 -0.22 6.75
CA ASN A 290 -2.04 0.93 6.11
C ASN A 290 -2.93 2.15 6.30
N THR A 291 -2.41 3.15 7.01
CA THR A 291 -3.14 4.37 7.39
C THR A 291 -3.03 5.47 6.31
N ARG A 292 -3.08 5.09 5.05
CA ARG A 292 -2.89 5.93 3.86
C ARG A 292 -3.56 5.33 2.63
N ILE A 293 -3.55 6.09 1.54
CA ILE A 293 -3.84 5.53 0.21
C ILE A 293 -2.74 4.52 -0.18
N GLN A 294 -3.09 3.48 -0.93
CA GLN A 294 -2.14 2.49 -1.44
C GLN A 294 -1.88 2.65 -2.94
N VAL A 295 -0.77 2.05 -3.42
CA VAL A 295 -0.38 2.06 -4.85
C VAL A 295 -1.51 1.54 -5.71
N GLU A 296 -2.12 0.43 -5.30
CA GLU A 296 -3.14 -0.37 -5.99
C GLU A 296 -4.58 0.17 -5.86
N HIS A 297 -4.76 1.38 -5.31
CA HIS A 297 -6.11 1.99 -5.21
C HIS A 297 -6.86 2.09 -6.57
N PRO A 298 -6.18 2.24 -7.72
CA PRO A 298 -6.86 2.37 -8.99
C PRO A 298 -7.77 1.20 -9.35
N ILE A 299 -7.41 -0.05 -9.00
CA ILE A 299 -8.28 -1.19 -9.32
C ILE A 299 -9.60 -1.13 -8.55
N THR A 300 -9.57 -0.67 -7.29
CA THR A 300 -10.81 -0.44 -6.51
C THR A 300 -11.65 0.65 -7.18
N GLU A 301 -11.06 1.78 -7.53
CA GLU A 301 -11.75 2.88 -8.23
C GLU A 301 -12.50 2.39 -9.47
N GLN A 302 -11.84 1.56 -10.29
CA GLN A 302 -12.38 1.06 -11.55
C GLN A 302 -13.58 0.12 -11.37
N VAL A 303 -13.60 -0.71 -10.34
CA VAL A 303 -14.65 -1.73 -10.18
C VAL A 303 -15.89 -1.24 -9.47
N ILE A 304 -15.81 -0.12 -8.72
CA ILE A 304 -16.93 0.45 -7.97
C ILE A 304 -17.34 1.85 -8.44
N ASP A 305 -16.61 2.43 -9.41
CA ASP A 305 -16.82 3.79 -9.90
C ASP A 305 -16.73 4.84 -8.78
N TYR A 306 -15.52 4.94 -8.16
CA TYR A 306 -15.32 5.74 -6.96
C TYR A 306 -13.93 6.37 -6.96
N ASP A 307 -13.81 7.70 -6.97
CA ASP A 307 -12.52 8.39 -6.91
C ASP A 307 -12.05 8.51 -5.45
N LEU A 308 -11.13 7.62 -5.05
CA LEU A 308 -10.61 7.54 -3.68
C LEU A 308 -9.84 8.80 -3.26
N ILE A 309 -9.06 9.40 -4.15
CA ILE A 309 -8.31 10.64 -3.84
C ILE A 309 -9.28 11.81 -3.63
N LYS A 310 -10.29 11.92 -4.46
CA LYS A 310 -11.33 12.94 -4.32
C LYS A 310 -12.08 12.82 -2.99
N GLU A 311 -12.48 11.61 -2.64
CA GLU A 311 -13.19 11.35 -1.39
C GLU A 311 -12.28 11.54 -0.17
N GLN A 312 -11.00 11.19 -0.26
CA GLN A 312 -10.02 11.46 0.79
C GLN A 312 -9.90 12.97 1.08
N ILE A 313 -9.83 13.81 0.04
CA ILE A 313 -9.81 15.27 0.17
C ILE A 313 -11.13 15.79 0.76
N LYS A 314 -12.27 15.28 0.31
CA LYS A 314 -13.59 15.65 0.84
C LYS A 314 -13.72 15.33 2.34
N VAL A 315 -13.36 14.11 2.73
CA VAL A 315 -13.39 13.69 4.15
C VAL A 315 -12.52 14.61 5.00
N ALA A 316 -11.29 14.86 4.57
CA ALA A 316 -10.38 15.75 5.29
C ALA A 316 -10.91 17.20 5.41
N SER A 317 -11.79 17.62 4.49
CA SER A 317 -12.47 18.93 4.53
C SER A 317 -13.77 18.93 5.34
N GLY A 318 -14.14 17.80 5.98
CA GLY A 318 -15.32 17.70 6.84
C GLY A 318 -16.59 17.21 6.14
N VAL A 319 -16.48 16.63 4.94
CA VAL A 319 -17.63 16.02 4.23
C VAL A 319 -17.85 14.60 4.76
N LYS A 320 -19.12 14.24 5.01
CA LYS A 320 -19.51 12.91 5.47
C LYS A 320 -19.43 11.89 4.32
N VAL A 321 -18.97 10.67 4.64
CA VAL A 321 -19.11 9.53 3.73
C VAL A 321 -20.51 8.92 3.82
N SER A 322 -20.90 8.15 2.79
CA SER A 322 -22.23 7.53 2.74
C SER A 322 -22.49 6.53 3.86
N GLY A 323 -21.43 5.89 4.37
CA GLY A 323 -21.52 4.78 5.34
C GLY A 323 -22.03 3.46 4.75
N ASN A 324 -22.32 3.42 3.46
CA ASN A 324 -22.77 2.21 2.76
C ASN A 324 -21.58 1.46 2.15
N ASP A 325 -21.57 0.15 2.30
CA ASP A 325 -20.54 -0.71 1.73
C ASP A 325 -20.66 -0.82 0.20
N TYR A 326 -19.52 -0.92 -0.48
CA TYR A 326 -19.43 -1.02 -1.92
C TYR A 326 -18.97 -2.41 -2.35
N TYR A 327 -19.48 -2.87 -3.49
CA TYR A 327 -19.20 -4.19 -4.04
C TYR A 327 -18.77 -4.08 -5.50
N PRO A 328 -17.81 -4.88 -5.97
CA PRO A 328 -17.26 -4.77 -7.31
C PRO A 328 -18.30 -5.18 -8.36
N LYS A 329 -18.48 -4.34 -9.36
CA LYS A 329 -19.35 -4.58 -10.51
C LYS A 329 -18.61 -5.15 -11.71
N LEU A 330 -17.32 -4.83 -11.79
CA LEU A 330 -16.39 -5.19 -12.87
C LEU A 330 -15.26 -6.07 -12.32
N HIS A 331 -14.30 -6.40 -13.17
CA HIS A 331 -13.03 -7.00 -12.76
C HIS A 331 -11.90 -6.11 -13.25
N SER A 332 -10.92 -5.81 -12.40
CA SER A 332 -9.78 -4.99 -12.74
C SER A 332 -8.48 -5.63 -12.28
N ILE A 333 -7.43 -5.46 -13.09
CA ILE A 333 -6.08 -5.95 -12.83
C ILE A 333 -5.12 -4.76 -12.98
N GLU A 334 -4.18 -4.64 -12.04
CA GLU A 334 -3.06 -3.69 -12.11
C GLU A 334 -1.74 -4.45 -12.22
N CYS A 335 -0.82 -3.97 -13.06
CA CYS A 335 0.58 -4.38 -13.08
C CYS A 335 1.46 -3.18 -12.79
N ARG A 336 2.36 -3.33 -11.82
CA ARG A 336 3.37 -2.30 -11.50
C ARG A 336 4.52 -2.37 -12.48
N ILE A 337 4.76 -1.30 -13.20
CA ILE A 337 5.88 -1.20 -14.13
C ILE A 337 7.04 -0.52 -13.43
N ASN A 338 8.07 -1.30 -13.15
CA ASN A 338 9.28 -0.85 -12.48
C ASN A 338 10.44 -0.75 -13.49
N ALA A 339 11.31 0.24 -13.30
CA ALA A 339 12.59 0.36 -13.99
C ALA A 339 13.59 -0.66 -13.39
N GLU A 340 13.38 -1.92 -13.70
CA GLU A 340 14.13 -3.08 -13.20
C GLU A 340 14.34 -4.10 -14.31
N ASP A 341 15.42 -4.88 -14.23
CA ASP A 341 15.76 -5.94 -15.16
C ASP A 341 15.37 -7.31 -14.61
N PRO A 342 14.23 -7.91 -15.04
CA PRO A 342 13.78 -9.23 -14.58
C PRO A 342 14.74 -10.36 -14.91
N GLU A 343 15.54 -10.23 -15.99
CA GLU A 343 16.50 -11.25 -16.42
C GLU A 343 17.75 -11.26 -15.53
N ASN A 344 18.05 -10.11 -14.89
CA ASN A 344 19.15 -9.93 -13.96
C ASN A 344 18.67 -9.74 -12.51
N ASN A 345 17.83 -10.64 -12.03
CA ASN A 345 17.30 -10.68 -10.65
C ASN A 345 16.62 -9.37 -10.21
N PHE A 346 15.92 -8.68 -11.13
CA PHE A 346 15.21 -7.42 -10.90
C PHE A 346 16.15 -6.30 -10.40
N ARG A 347 17.37 -6.26 -10.94
CA ARG A 347 18.31 -5.18 -10.64
C ARG A 347 17.72 -3.85 -11.13
N PRO A 348 17.77 -2.77 -10.31
CA PRO A 348 17.35 -1.44 -10.76
C PRO A 348 18.03 -1.00 -12.06
N SER A 349 17.27 -0.40 -12.95
CA SER A 349 17.70 0.11 -14.25
C SER A 349 17.42 1.60 -14.38
N PRO A 350 18.10 2.47 -13.59
CA PRO A 350 17.98 3.92 -13.78
C PRO A 350 18.58 4.31 -15.12
N GLY A 351 18.11 5.45 -15.68
CA GLY A 351 18.60 5.94 -16.96
C GLY A 351 17.58 6.79 -17.70
N LYS A 352 17.95 7.20 -18.90
CA LYS A 352 17.10 8.06 -19.75
C LYS A 352 16.17 7.21 -20.62
N ILE A 353 14.87 7.51 -20.55
CA ILE A 353 13.88 6.97 -21.47
C ILE A 353 14.05 7.65 -22.83
N THR A 354 14.41 6.89 -23.84
CA THR A 354 14.64 7.42 -25.22
C THR A 354 13.36 7.47 -26.02
N ASN A 355 12.47 6.47 -25.81
CA ASN A 355 11.16 6.41 -26.45
C ASN A 355 10.12 5.87 -25.47
N LEU A 356 8.91 6.42 -25.54
CA LEU A 356 7.77 6.01 -24.72
C LEU A 356 6.50 5.99 -25.57
N HIS A 357 5.83 4.84 -25.60
CA HIS A 357 4.47 4.72 -26.08
C HIS A 357 3.58 4.09 -24.99
N LEU A 358 2.54 4.79 -24.59
CA LEU A 358 1.60 4.33 -23.58
C LEU A 358 0.44 3.58 -24.24
N PRO A 359 0.03 2.41 -23.72
CA PRO A 359 -1.12 1.69 -24.23
C PRO A 359 -2.42 2.45 -23.98
N GLY A 360 -3.38 2.26 -24.86
CA GLY A 360 -4.68 2.91 -24.78
C GLY A 360 -5.84 1.97 -25.05
N GLY A 361 -7.01 2.56 -25.34
CA GLY A 361 -8.23 1.85 -25.65
C GLY A 361 -9.17 1.65 -24.45
N HIS A 362 -10.37 1.13 -24.75
CA HIS A 362 -11.45 1.02 -23.76
C HIS A 362 -11.08 0.08 -22.60
N GLY A 363 -11.19 0.60 -21.36
CA GLY A 363 -10.88 -0.15 -20.15
C GLY A 363 -9.37 -0.30 -19.88
N VAL A 364 -8.54 0.56 -20.46
CA VAL A 364 -7.10 0.68 -20.13
C VAL A 364 -6.84 2.04 -19.51
N ARG A 365 -6.23 2.04 -18.33
CA ARG A 365 -5.75 3.22 -17.62
C ARG A 365 -4.26 3.07 -17.36
N VAL A 366 -3.51 4.15 -17.54
CA VAL A 366 -2.09 4.20 -17.18
C VAL A 366 -1.86 5.38 -16.25
N ASP A 367 -1.41 5.09 -15.04
CA ASP A 367 -0.95 6.10 -14.08
C ASP A 367 0.57 6.15 -14.11
N THR A 368 1.14 7.22 -14.64
CA THR A 368 2.58 7.39 -14.81
C THR A 368 3.00 8.85 -14.72
N HIS A 369 4.26 9.06 -14.37
CA HIS A 369 4.90 10.37 -14.34
C HIS A 369 6.03 10.51 -15.35
N VAL A 370 6.34 9.45 -16.10
CA VAL A 370 7.44 9.46 -17.08
C VAL A 370 6.97 9.87 -18.47
N TYR A 371 7.92 10.36 -19.26
CA TYR A 371 7.73 10.78 -20.65
C TYR A 371 9.02 10.55 -21.44
N SER A 372 8.96 10.61 -22.78
CA SER A 372 10.14 10.49 -23.64
C SER A 372 11.17 11.58 -23.30
N GLY A 373 12.39 11.19 -23.00
CA GLY A 373 13.47 12.08 -22.56
C GLY A 373 13.60 12.20 -21.04
N TYR A 374 12.65 11.67 -20.23
CA TYR A 374 12.74 11.66 -18.77
C TYR A 374 13.89 10.76 -18.29
N THR A 375 14.62 11.21 -17.26
CA THR A 375 15.69 10.43 -16.65
C THR A 375 15.24 9.88 -15.31
N ILE A 376 15.23 8.54 -15.18
CA ILE A 376 14.92 7.84 -13.94
C ILE A 376 16.08 7.99 -12.97
N SER A 377 15.82 8.62 -11.83
CA SER A 377 16.81 8.82 -10.77
C SER A 377 17.05 7.53 -9.99
N PRO A 378 18.31 7.19 -9.64
CA PRO A 378 18.62 6.08 -8.75
C PRO A 378 18.30 6.36 -7.26
N ASN A 379 17.87 7.57 -6.91
CA ASN A 379 17.63 7.97 -5.53
C ASN A 379 16.26 7.57 -4.97
N TYR A 380 15.36 7.07 -5.82
CA TYR A 380 13.98 6.80 -5.45
C TYR A 380 13.54 5.41 -5.89
N ASP A 381 12.31 5.04 -5.51
CA ASP A 381 11.69 3.79 -5.92
C ASP A 381 11.70 3.60 -7.45
N SER A 382 11.84 2.36 -7.88
CA SER A 382 11.94 1.98 -9.28
C SER A 382 10.60 2.01 -10.03
N MET A 383 9.46 2.15 -9.34
CA MET A 383 8.14 2.15 -9.97
C MET A 383 7.93 3.43 -10.80
N ILE A 384 7.69 3.26 -12.09
CA ILE A 384 7.55 4.34 -13.07
C ILE A 384 6.16 4.47 -13.65
N ALA A 385 5.38 3.41 -13.61
CA ALA A 385 4.00 3.39 -14.08
C ALA A 385 3.19 2.28 -13.41
N LYS A 386 1.88 2.43 -13.45
CA LYS A 386 0.89 1.37 -13.22
C LYS A 386 0.04 1.27 -14.45
N ILE A 387 -0.14 0.06 -14.96
CA ILE A 387 -1.09 -0.21 -16.02
C ILE A 387 -2.27 -0.97 -15.43
N ILE A 388 -3.46 -0.47 -15.67
CA ILE A 388 -4.70 -0.99 -15.12
C ILE A 388 -5.64 -1.34 -16.27
N THR A 389 -6.17 -2.56 -16.25
CA THR A 389 -7.18 -2.99 -17.21
C THR A 389 -8.46 -3.41 -16.52
N THR A 390 -9.59 -3.07 -17.12
CA THR A 390 -10.90 -3.28 -16.52
C THR A 390 -11.83 -3.93 -17.53
N SER A 391 -12.60 -4.94 -17.07
CA SER A 391 -13.63 -5.59 -17.86
C SER A 391 -14.79 -4.65 -18.17
N GLN A 392 -15.63 -5.03 -19.12
CA GLN A 392 -16.92 -4.38 -19.32
C GLN A 392 -17.97 -4.89 -18.33
N SER A 393 -19.09 -4.19 -18.27
CA SER A 393 -20.28 -4.65 -17.53
C SER A 393 -20.92 -5.83 -18.26
N GLY A 394 -21.54 -6.74 -17.50
CA GLY A 394 -22.18 -7.96 -18.02
C GLY A 394 -21.28 -9.20 -17.91
N GLY A 395 -21.86 -10.35 -18.16
CA GLY A 395 -21.17 -11.63 -18.04
C GLY A 395 -20.95 -12.13 -16.60
N SER A 396 -20.48 -13.35 -16.50
CA SER A 396 -20.10 -13.97 -15.23
C SER A 396 -18.78 -13.38 -14.71
N TYR A 397 -18.49 -13.62 -13.44
CA TYR A 397 -17.21 -13.25 -12.82
C TYR A 397 -16.01 -13.76 -13.64
N HIS A 398 -16.03 -15.02 -14.03
CA HIS A 398 -14.96 -15.66 -14.78
C HIS A 398 -14.75 -15.02 -16.18
N GLN A 399 -15.84 -14.66 -16.86
CA GLN A 399 -15.77 -13.95 -18.14
C GLN A 399 -15.12 -12.56 -17.98
N LYS A 400 -15.52 -11.81 -16.94
CA LYS A 400 -14.96 -10.50 -16.65
C LYS A 400 -13.45 -10.58 -16.36
N ARG A 401 -13.01 -11.56 -15.53
CA ARG A 401 -11.58 -11.77 -15.24
C ARG A 401 -10.80 -12.09 -16.52
N LYS A 402 -11.29 -13.02 -17.32
CA LYS A 402 -10.67 -13.39 -18.62
C LYS A 402 -10.56 -12.18 -19.55
N GLU A 403 -11.58 -11.32 -19.60
CA GLU A 403 -11.56 -10.10 -20.41
C GLU A 403 -10.49 -9.13 -19.91
N ALA A 404 -10.38 -8.89 -18.59
CA ALA A 404 -9.36 -8.03 -18.01
C ALA A 404 -7.94 -8.55 -18.30
N ILE A 405 -7.70 -9.86 -18.18
CA ILE A 405 -6.43 -10.51 -18.54
C ILE A 405 -6.11 -10.31 -20.03
N ASN A 406 -7.06 -10.54 -20.93
CA ASN A 406 -6.83 -10.37 -22.36
C ASN A 406 -6.51 -8.91 -22.73
N LYS A 407 -7.17 -7.94 -22.06
CA LYS A 407 -6.84 -6.52 -22.20
C LYS A 407 -5.44 -6.21 -21.69
N MET A 408 -5.03 -6.82 -20.56
CA MET A 408 -3.69 -6.63 -19.99
C MET A 408 -2.62 -7.18 -20.94
N ARG A 409 -2.79 -8.37 -21.50
CA ARG A 409 -1.88 -8.92 -22.52
C ARG A 409 -1.68 -7.94 -23.66
N ARG A 410 -2.77 -7.52 -24.32
CA ARG A 410 -2.71 -6.57 -25.42
C ARG A 410 -2.06 -5.25 -25.01
N ALA A 411 -2.40 -4.73 -23.84
CA ALA A 411 -1.88 -3.46 -23.36
C ALA A 411 -0.38 -3.54 -23.02
N LEU A 412 0.10 -4.66 -22.47
CA LEU A 412 1.52 -4.89 -22.21
C LEU A 412 2.31 -5.07 -23.52
N ASP A 413 1.71 -5.65 -24.57
CA ASP A 413 2.33 -5.76 -25.91
C ASP A 413 2.50 -4.39 -26.59
N GLU A 414 1.56 -3.48 -26.32
CA GLU A 414 1.57 -2.12 -26.87
C GLU A 414 2.45 -1.15 -26.05
N PHE A 415 2.79 -1.50 -24.78
CA PHE A 415 3.54 -0.62 -23.90
C PHE A 415 5.03 -0.63 -24.23
N VAL A 416 5.53 0.41 -24.89
CA VAL A 416 6.93 0.54 -25.29
C VAL A 416 7.65 1.52 -24.39
N ILE A 417 8.74 1.07 -23.76
CA ILE A 417 9.69 1.91 -23.02
C ILE A 417 11.10 1.50 -23.45
N GLU A 418 11.83 2.42 -24.05
CA GLU A 418 13.19 2.19 -24.52
C GLU A 418 14.21 3.05 -23.74
N GLY A 419 15.46 2.62 -23.74
CA GLY A 419 16.56 3.27 -23.02
C GLY A 419 16.83 2.70 -21.63
N ILE A 420 15.86 1.99 -21.05
CA ILE A 420 15.98 1.31 -19.74
C ILE A 420 15.36 -0.10 -19.81
N LYS A 421 15.67 -0.94 -18.82
CA LYS A 421 14.97 -2.22 -18.60
C LYS A 421 13.75 -2.00 -17.71
N THR A 422 12.67 -2.75 -17.95
CA THR A 422 11.44 -2.68 -17.17
C THR A 422 10.83 -4.05 -16.91
N THR A 423 9.90 -4.11 -15.95
CA THR A 423 9.15 -5.34 -15.62
C THR A 423 8.07 -5.71 -16.64
N ILE A 424 7.90 -4.99 -17.74
CA ILE A 424 6.89 -5.29 -18.77
C ILE A 424 7.02 -6.72 -19.29
N SER A 425 8.25 -7.16 -19.61
CA SER A 425 8.50 -8.52 -20.12
C SER A 425 8.13 -9.61 -19.12
N PHE A 426 8.30 -9.36 -17.83
CA PHE A 426 7.88 -10.26 -16.76
C PHE A 426 6.35 -10.34 -16.69
N HIS A 427 5.65 -9.21 -16.70
CA HIS A 427 4.18 -9.18 -16.64
C HIS A 427 3.54 -9.84 -17.86
N ARG A 428 4.14 -9.72 -19.04
CA ARG A 428 3.68 -10.43 -20.25
C ARG A 428 3.70 -11.95 -20.04
N LYS A 429 4.83 -12.49 -19.54
CA LYS A 429 4.94 -13.92 -19.21
C LYS A 429 3.94 -14.33 -18.13
N LEU A 430 3.75 -13.50 -17.10
CA LEU A 430 2.80 -13.75 -16.01
C LEU A 430 1.35 -13.83 -16.51
N MET A 431 0.96 -12.98 -17.46
CA MET A 431 -0.40 -13.00 -18.02
C MET A 431 -0.68 -14.24 -18.87
N ASP A 432 0.35 -14.98 -19.30
CA ASP A 432 0.25 -16.23 -20.03
C ASP A 432 0.35 -17.48 -19.15
N ASP A 433 0.72 -17.30 -17.87
CA ASP A 433 0.77 -18.39 -16.88
C ASP A 433 -0.64 -18.88 -16.55
N PRO A 434 -0.91 -20.21 -16.50
CA PRO A 434 -2.23 -20.80 -16.30
C PRO A 434 -2.94 -20.40 -15.00
#